data_4ab264c1b8d17ea856fda0256d1f0b8f
#
_entry.id   4ab264c1b8d17ea856fda0256d1f0b8f
#
_cell.length_a   1.000
_cell.length_b   1.000
_cell.length_c   1.000
_cell.angle_alpha   90.00
_cell.angle_beta   90.00
_cell.angle_gamma   90.00
#
_symmetry.space_group_name_H-M   'P 1'
#
loop_
_entity.id
_entity.type
_entity.pdbx_description
1 polymer ?
#
loop_
_entity_poly.entity_id
_entity_poly.type
_entity_poly.pdbx_seq_one_letter_code
_entity_poly.pdbx_strand_id
1 'polypeptide(L)' 'MKTQEAIDYYGSIKKLADALGIWPQTIYTWGETPTMARQYELEVKTGGKLKADTQAVTHG' A
#
# COMPACT_ATOMS: atom_id res chain seq x y z
N MET A 1 6.24 1.15 -2.87
CA MET A 1 5.34 2.32 -3.03
C MET A 1 5.32 3.15 -1.77
N LYS A 2 4.92 4.38 -1.87
CA LYS A 2 4.71 5.22 -0.69
C LYS A 2 3.26 5.17 -0.29
N THR A 3 2.99 5.37 1.00
CA THR A 3 1.62 5.40 1.50
C THR A 3 0.77 6.40 0.73
N GLN A 4 1.33 7.57 0.42
CA GLN A 4 0.59 8.58 -0.32
C GLN A 4 0.22 8.11 -1.72
N GLU A 5 1.09 7.33 -2.36
CA GLU A 5 0.76 6.78 -3.68
C GLU A 5 -0.47 5.88 -3.62
N ALA A 6 -0.55 5.05 -2.59
CA ALA A 6 -1.71 4.18 -2.43
C ALA A 6 -2.98 4.99 -2.15
N ILE A 7 -2.87 6.03 -1.32
CA ILE A 7 -4.00 6.90 -1.03
C ILE A 7 -4.47 7.58 -2.30
N ASP A 8 -3.55 8.10 -3.08
CA ASP A 8 -3.89 8.80 -4.33
C ASP A 8 -4.54 7.85 -5.33
N TYR A 9 -4.06 6.62 -5.41
CA TYR A 9 -4.61 5.65 -6.35
C TYR A 9 -6.09 5.38 -6.05
N TYR A 10 -6.43 5.18 -4.78
CA TYR A 10 -7.81 4.89 -4.40
C TYR A 10 -8.66 6.15 -4.22
N GLY A 11 -8.03 7.29 -4.05
CA GLY A 11 -8.71 8.57 -3.95
C GLY A 11 -8.80 9.13 -2.53
N SER A 12 -8.72 8.30 -1.52
CA SER A 12 -8.75 8.76 -0.13
C SER A 12 -8.30 7.64 0.79
N ILE A 13 -7.97 8.02 2.03
CA ILE A 13 -7.58 7.04 3.04
C ILE A 13 -8.75 6.08 3.32
N LYS A 14 -9.97 6.59 3.36
CA LYS A 14 -11.13 5.75 3.62
C LYS A 14 -11.31 4.71 2.52
N LYS A 15 -11.16 5.12 1.26
CA LYS A 15 -11.30 4.18 0.15
C LYS A 15 -10.19 3.15 0.14
N LEU A 16 -8.98 3.56 0.47
CA LEU A 16 -7.87 2.64 0.57
C LEU A 16 -8.12 1.62 1.69
N ALA A 17 -8.57 2.08 2.85
CA ALA A 17 -8.86 1.20 3.97
C ALA A 17 -9.97 0.22 3.61
N ASP A 18 -11.02 0.72 2.96
CA ASP A 18 -12.13 -0.14 2.53
C ASP A 18 -11.66 -1.22 1.57
N ALA A 19 -10.78 -0.86 0.64
CA ALA A 19 -10.26 -1.82 -0.34
C ALA A 19 -9.45 -2.92 0.33
N LEU A 20 -8.76 -2.60 1.41
CA LEU A 20 -7.94 -3.56 2.14
C LEU A 20 -8.70 -4.27 3.26
N GLY A 21 -9.91 -3.81 3.58
CA GLY A 21 -10.67 -4.37 4.68
C GLY A 21 -10.08 -4.05 6.05
N ILE A 22 -9.47 -2.89 6.19
CA ILE A 22 -8.85 -2.47 7.44
C ILE A 22 -9.40 -1.11 7.86
N TRP A 23 -9.12 -0.73 9.11
CA TRP A 23 -9.52 0.56 9.62
C TRP A 23 -8.59 1.66 9.10
N PRO A 24 -9.12 2.86 8.85
CA PRO A 24 -8.26 3.98 8.42
C PRO A 24 -7.11 4.25 9.38
N GLN A 25 -7.31 4.04 10.67
CA GLN A 25 -6.27 4.24 11.65
C GLN A 25 -5.04 3.37 11.38
N THR A 26 -5.26 2.18 10.84
CA THR A 26 -4.14 1.30 10.50
C THR A 26 -3.24 1.94 9.45
N ILE A 27 -3.83 2.66 8.50
CA ILE A 27 -3.05 3.33 7.47
C ILE A 27 -2.17 4.41 8.09
N TYR A 28 -2.68 5.12 9.07
CA TYR A 28 -1.89 6.15 9.74
C TYR A 28 -0.67 5.57 10.45
N THR A 29 -0.72 4.31 10.84
CA THR A 29 0.42 3.68 11.52
C THR A 29 1.53 3.28 10.56
N TRP A 30 1.27 3.27 9.26
CA TRP A 30 2.27 2.86 8.28
C TRP A 30 3.41 3.85 8.12
N GLY A 31 3.15 5.12 8.42
CA GLY A 31 4.14 6.14 8.18
C GLY A 31 4.29 6.42 6.70
N GLU A 32 5.52 6.55 6.25
CA GLU A 32 5.79 6.96 4.87
C GLU A 32 5.53 5.84 3.86
N THR A 33 5.74 4.60 4.27
CA THR A 33 5.51 3.46 3.38
C THR A 33 4.68 2.41 4.09
N PRO A 34 3.81 1.68 3.37
CA PRO A 34 3.08 0.57 3.96
C PRO A 34 4.05 -0.56 4.33
N THR A 35 3.58 -1.48 5.18
CA THR A 35 4.36 -2.68 5.45
C THR A 35 4.50 -3.49 4.15
N MET A 36 5.53 -4.32 4.07
CA MET A 36 5.75 -5.09 2.86
C MET A 36 4.57 -5.99 2.53
N ALA A 37 3.95 -6.60 3.53
CA ALA A 37 2.78 -7.44 3.28
C ALA A 37 1.67 -6.65 2.61
N ARG A 38 1.42 -5.42 3.08
CA ARG A 38 0.39 -4.58 2.47
C ARG A 38 0.80 -4.11 1.08
N GLN A 39 2.08 -3.85 0.88
CA GLN A 39 2.55 -3.45 -0.45
C GLN A 39 2.31 -4.55 -1.48
N TYR A 40 2.62 -5.80 -1.13
CA TYR A 40 2.36 -6.91 -2.04
C TYR A 40 0.88 -7.08 -2.30
N GLU A 41 0.07 -6.94 -1.26
CA GLU A 41 -1.38 -7.03 -1.42
C GLU A 41 -1.89 -5.94 -2.38
N LEU A 42 -1.40 -4.72 -2.22
CA LEU A 42 -1.81 -3.61 -3.08
C LEU A 42 -1.33 -3.82 -4.52
N GLU A 43 -0.17 -4.38 -4.70
CA GLU A 43 0.32 -4.68 -6.04
C GLU A 43 -0.62 -5.67 -6.74
N VAL A 44 -1.02 -6.71 -6.03
CA VAL A 44 -1.94 -7.72 -6.60
C VAL A 44 -3.31 -7.10 -6.87
N LYS A 45 -3.86 -6.38 -5.91
CA LYS A 45 -5.20 -5.81 -6.02
C LYS A 45 -5.31 -4.80 -7.15
N THR A 46 -4.23 -4.08 -7.43
CA THR A 46 -4.25 -3.03 -8.45
C THR A 46 -3.74 -3.52 -9.80
N GLY A 47 -3.44 -4.80 -9.91
CA GLY A 47 -2.94 -5.35 -11.16
C GLY A 47 -1.60 -4.77 -11.56
N GLY A 48 -0.78 -4.41 -10.59
CA GLY A 48 0.55 -3.86 -10.83
C GLY A 48 0.59 -2.35 -10.98
N LYS A 49 -0.55 -1.66 -10.81
CA LYS A 49 -0.55 -0.19 -10.86
C LYS A 49 0.22 0.40 -9.69
N LEU A 50 0.10 -0.22 -8.53
CA LEU A 50 0.95 0.09 -7.39
C LEU A 50 1.94 -1.05 -7.25
N LYS A 51 3.21 -0.72 -7.09
CA LYS A 51 4.24 -1.74 -7.03
C LYS A 51 4.92 -1.74 -5.67
N ALA A 52 5.12 -2.94 -5.14
CA ALA A 52 5.86 -3.09 -3.89
C ALA A 52 7.32 -2.69 -4.10
N ASP A 53 7.91 -2.16 -3.04
CA ASP A 53 9.34 -1.83 -3.06
C ASP A 53 10.11 -3.11 -2.84
N THR A 54 10.65 -3.66 -3.91
CA THR A 54 11.31 -4.95 -3.84
C THR A 54 12.82 -4.88 -3.99
N GLN A 55 13.36 -3.70 -4.12
CA GLN A 55 14.80 -3.56 -4.31
C GLN A 55 15.59 -4.17 -3.17
N ALA A 56 15.05 -4.11 -1.99
CA ALA A 56 15.74 -4.61 -0.82
C ALA A 56 16.00 -6.11 -0.90
N VAL A 57 15.23 -6.81 -1.70
CA VAL A 57 15.35 -8.27 -1.78
C VAL A 57 15.98 -8.75 -3.07
N THR A 58 16.24 -7.86 -4.00
CA THR A 58 16.70 -8.27 -5.31
C THR A 58 18.13 -8.78 -5.33
N HIS A 59 18.92 -8.32 -4.42
CA HIS A 59 20.30 -8.74 -4.37
C HIS A 59 20.53 -9.76 -3.27
N GLY A 60 19.43 -10.23 -2.80
CA GLY A 60 19.40 -11.35 -1.85
C GLY A 60 20.66 -11.66 -1.25
#